data_68deaee766e8efe4ee2d73dd9758e3f2
#
_entry.id   68deaee766e8efe4ee2d73dd9758e3f2
#
_cell.length_a   1.000
_cell.length_b   1.000
_cell.length_c   1.000
_cell.angle_alpha   90.00
_cell.angle_beta   90.00
_cell.angle_gamma   90.00
#
_symmetry.space_group_name_H-M   'P 1'
#
loop_
_entity.id
_entity.type
_entity.pdbx_description
1 polymer ?
#
loop_
_entity_poly.entity_id
_entity_poly.type
_entity_poly.pdbx_seq_one_letter_code
_entity_poly.pdbx_strand_id
1 'polypeptide(L)'
;VNVDCRNVPVLVGYAQSGKKVAGKAKMYRVKEFTYGLVYQDLNDASSFREICEIEPVAKLPVTLGKDLPVLPAMETWVNIRDLGAKGDGETDDTEVFEKAVSLHKNIYVPQGWYRLTRTLKLSPGTKLIGLHPFGTQFLLKESEPAFSGFGVPVPLVESSEGGDDMLNGIGINTGAYNYRAVGCKWMAGERSYLNDVKFVGGHGTLRKPAPNVSGQSSYRRGERRISSPSSPVMETGKDMAWDNQYWSLWITNNGGGTIKDVWTASTYAASGLYISETKTPGRIYAMSLEHHVRTEARFHNVANWKIYAFQFEEEGREGPDCYMAEMSNCQNIEMVNVWMYRVIRAFMPKRIGFRIWDCKNITFRNMHNYTQILPVIELSLIHI
;
A
#
# COMPACT_ATOMS: atom_id res chain seq x y z
N VAL A 1 12.51 -4.30 18.78
CA VAL A 1 12.32 -2.88 18.52
C VAL A 1 13.35 -2.07 19.30
N ASN A 2 14.24 -1.35 18.65
CA ASN A 2 15.26 -0.55 19.32
C ASN A 2 14.64 0.73 19.90
N VAL A 3 14.36 0.72 21.20
CA VAL A 3 13.87 1.90 21.93
C VAL A 3 14.95 2.38 22.89
N ASP A 4 15.40 3.62 22.73
CA ASP A 4 16.41 4.23 23.57
C ASP A 4 15.73 5.04 24.68
N CYS A 5 16.06 4.72 25.93
CA CYS A 5 15.44 5.29 27.11
C CYS A 5 16.46 6.11 27.93
N ARG A 6 16.02 7.29 28.42
CA ARG A 6 16.77 8.10 29.39
C ARG A 6 15.87 8.44 30.57
N ASN A 7 16.33 8.17 31.78
CA ASN A 7 15.59 8.45 33.02
C ASN A 7 14.20 7.81 33.06
N VAL A 8 14.08 6.60 32.55
CA VAL A 8 12.84 5.81 32.60
C VAL A 8 13.04 4.66 33.58
N PRO A 9 12.64 4.82 34.84
CA PRO A 9 12.87 3.81 35.88
C PRO A 9 11.97 2.57 35.76
N VAL A 10 10.81 2.73 35.13
CA VAL A 10 9.87 1.63 34.84
C VAL A 10 9.59 1.60 33.35
N LEU A 11 10.01 0.52 32.69
CA LEU A 11 9.80 0.32 31.25
C LEU A 11 8.35 -0.08 30.97
N VAL A 12 7.81 -1.04 31.71
CA VAL A 12 6.46 -1.57 31.53
C VAL A 12 5.79 -1.74 32.89
N GLY A 13 4.52 -1.38 32.97
CA GLY A 13 3.65 -1.67 34.10
C GLY A 13 2.43 -2.48 33.64
N TYR A 14 2.15 -3.58 34.33
CA TYR A 14 0.99 -4.44 34.08
C TYR A 14 -0.15 -3.99 35.01
N ALA A 15 -1.19 -3.41 34.44
CA ALA A 15 -2.28 -2.82 35.23
C ALA A 15 -3.01 -3.83 36.11
N GLN A 16 -3.23 -5.05 35.64
CA GLN A 16 -3.96 -6.07 36.42
C GLN A 16 -3.17 -6.67 37.56
N SER A 17 -1.88 -6.96 37.34
CA SER A 17 -1.03 -7.63 38.33
C SER A 17 -0.21 -6.67 39.18
N GLY A 18 -0.11 -5.41 38.83
CA GLY A 18 0.80 -4.46 39.43
C GLY A 18 2.29 -4.73 39.14
N LYS A 19 2.62 -5.80 38.40
CA LYS A 19 4.00 -6.14 38.03
C LYS A 19 4.63 -5.00 37.25
N LYS A 20 5.90 -4.72 37.52
CA LYS A 20 6.68 -3.71 36.83
C LYS A 20 7.97 -4.31 36.29
N VAL A 21 8.32 -3.96 35.06
CA VAL A 21 9.63 -4.21 34.46
C VAL A 21 10.48 -2.96 34.62
N ALA A 22 11.54 -3.07 35.42
CA ALA A 22 12.41 -1.93 35.68
C ALA A 22 13.38 -1.66 34.53
N GLY A 23 13.71 -0.38 34.31
CA GLY A 23 14.84 0.01 33.51
C GLY A 23 16.16 -0.40 34.18
N LYS A 24 17.14 -0.84 33.41
CA LYS A 24 18.41 -1.38 33.95
C LYS A 24 19.47 -0.32 34.25
N ALA A 25 19.31 0.90 33.79
CA ALA A 25 20.27 1.99 33.98
C ALA A 25 19.62 3.37 33.73
N LYS A 26 20.40 4.46 34.00
CA LYS A 26 19.98 5.83 33.65
C LYS A 26 19.70 5.99 32.14
N MET A 27 20.51 5.33 31.31
CA MET A 27 20.32 5.24 29.86
C MET A 27 20.44 3.77 29.46
N TYR A 28 19.48 3.31 28.67
CA TYR A 28 19.45 1.92 28.20
C TYR A 28 18.70 1.80 26.88
N ARG A 29 19.01 0.74 26.16
CA ARG A 29 18.30 0.33 24.96
C ARG A 29 17.46 -0.91 25.24
N VAL A 30 16.22 -0.88 24.83
CA VAL A 30 15.37 -2.06 24.75
C VAL A 30 15.55 -2.65 23.35
N LYS A 31 16.19 -3.81 23.28
CA LYS A 31 16.37 -4.56 22.02
C LYS A 31 15.09 -5.25 21.62
N GLU A 32 14.49 -5.90 22.59
CA GLU A 32 13.22 -6.58 22.41
C GLU A 32 12.34 -6.45 23.65
N PHE A 33 11.07 -6.17 23.44
CA PHE A 33 10.01 -6.40 24.39
C PHE A 33 8.85 -7.08 23.67
N THR A 34 8.53 -8.30 24.11
CA THR A 34 7.41 -9.08 23.57
C THR A 34 6.59 -9.60 24.74
N TYR A 35 5.27 -9.44 24.64
CA TYR A 35 4.31 -9.99 25.59
C TYR A 35 3.15 -10.57 24.80
N GLY A 36 3.14 -11.87 24.60
CA GLY A 36 2.13 -12.53 23.78
C GLY A 36 2.58 -13.89 23.24
N LEU A 37 1.91 -14.32 22.21
CA LEU A 37 2.24 -15.56 21.51
C LEU A 37 3.50 -15.38 20.67
N VAL A 38 4.45 -16.29 20.85
CA VAL A 38 5.72 -16.32 20.13
C VAL A 38 5.93 -17.72 19.55
N TYR A 39 6.43 -17.79 18.34
CA TYR A 39 6.95 -18.99 17.68
C TYR A 39 8.36 -18.70 17.17
N GLN A 40 9.23 -19.69 17.17
CA GLN A 40 10.61 -19.54 16.71
C GLN A 40 10.76 -19.88 15.24
N ASP A 41 9.98 -20.81 14.76
CA ASP A 41 9.88 -21.20 13.36
C ASP A 41 8.43 -21.12 12.90
N LEU A 42 8.21 -20.91 11.61
CA LEU A 42 6.88 -20.77 11.03
C LEU A 42 6.00 -22.02 11.19
N ASN A 43 6.62 -23.17 11.42
CA ASN A 43 5.94 -24.44 11.64
C ASN A 43 5.74 -24.78 13.12
N ASP A 44 6.25 -23.95 14.02
CA ASP A 44 6.15 -24.20 15.45
C ASP A 44 4.76 -23.85 16.01
N ALA A 45 4.36 -24.59 17.02
CA ALA A 45 3.22 -24.15 17.84
C ALA A 45 3.61 -22.90 18.62
N SER A 46 2.74 -21.88 18.61
CA SER A 46 2.96 -20.67 19.38
C SER A 46 2.85 -20.95 20.90
N SER A 47 3.65 -20.26 21.69
CA SER A 47 3.58 -20.26 23.14
C SER A 47 3.52 -18.85 23.68
N PHE A 48 2.75 -18.63 24.77
CA PHE A 48 2.70 -17.32 25.42
C PHE A 48 4.01 -17.05 26.16
N ARG A 49 4.69 -15.97 25.78
CA ARG A 49 5.98 -15.60 26.39
C ARG A 49 6.05 -14.10 26.71
N GLU A 50 6.83 -13.78 27.74
CA GLU A 50 7.33 -12.45 27.99
C GLU A 50 8.83 -12.45 27.70
N ILE A 51 9.25 -11.67 26.70
CA ILE A 51 10.66 -11.47 26.35
C ILE A 51 10.99 -10.01 26.60
N CYS A 52 12.06 -9.74 27.36
CA CYS A 52 12.50 -8.38 27.64
C CYS A 52 14.03 -8.32 27.62
N GLU A 53 14.58 -7.86 26.51
CA GLU A 53 16.01 -7.67 26.33
C GLU A 53 16.37 -6.20 26.45
N ILE A 54 17.09 -5.85 27.53
CA ILE A 54 17.52 -4.48 27.83
C ILE A 54 19.04 -4.47 28.02
N GLU A 55 19.71 -3.56 27.35
CA GLU A 55 21.13 -3.30 27.55
C GLU A 55 21.39 -1.87 28.06
N PRO A 56 22.19 -1.67 29.10
CA PRO A 56 22.68 -0.35 29.47
C PRO A 56 23.52 0.26 28.35
N VAL A 57 23.41 1.57 28.14
CA VAL A 57 24.22 2.29 27.15
C VAL A 57 24.90 3.50 27.82
N ALA A 58 26.13 3.79 27.47
CA ALA A 58 26.90 4.92 28.03
C ALA A 58 26.36 6.27 27.56
N LYS A 59 25.85 6.32 26.32
CA LYS A 59 25.15 7.47 25.74
C LYS A 59 24.08 7.01 24.78
N LEU A 60 23.03 7.79 24.65
CA LEU A 60 22.05 7.55 23.61
C LEU A 60 22.64 7.91 22.23
N PRO A 61 22.23 7.22 21.18
CA PRO A 61 22.62 7.63 19.84
C PRO A 61 22.15 9.06 19.58
N VAL A 62 22.88 9.75 18.74
CA VAL A 62 22.42 11.04 18.23
C VAL A 62 21.06 10.80 17.57
N THR A 63 20.08 11.66 17.87
CA THR A 63 18.78 11.59 17.22
C THR A 63 19.04 11.56 15.72
N LEU A 64 18.70 10.44 15.10
CA LEU A 64 18.77 10.33 13.65
C LEU A 64 17.91 11.45 13.09
N GLY A 65 18.44 12.19 12.14
CA GLY A 65 17.66 13.17 11.39
C GLY A 65 16.41 12.47 10.83
N LYS A 66 15.40 13.24 10.52
CA LYS A 66 14.22 12.68 9.86
C LYS A 66 14.67 12.00 8.57
N ASP A 67 14.44 10.71 8.46
CA ASP A 67 14.76 9.94 7.26
C ASP A 67 13.67 10.07 6.17
N LEU A 68 12.68 10.92 6.42
CA LEU A 68 11.62 11.22 5.48
C LEU A 68 12.01 12.40 4.60
N PRO A 69 11.84 12.30 3.28
CA PRO A 69 12.00 13.43 2.38
C PRO A 69 11.11 14.61 2.79
N VAL A 70 11.60 15.80 2.59
CA VAL A 70 10.92 17.04 2.93
C VAL A 70 10.30 17.63 1.67
N LEU A 71 9.11 18.21 1.79
CA LEU A 71 8.51 18.98 0.70
C LEU A 71 9.40 20.18 0.35
N PRO A 72 9.49 20.55 -0.92
CA PRO A 72 10.20 21.76 -1.32
C PRO A 72 9.53 23.00 -0.71
N ALA A 73 10.29 24.09 -0.62
CA ALA A 73 9.78 25.34 -0.10
C ALA A 73 8.57 25.83 -0.93
N MET A 74 7.50 26.27 -0.25
CA MET A 74 6.20 26.58 -0.89
C MET A 74 6.29 27.67 -1.95
N GLU A 75 7.16 28.63 -1.79
CA GLU A 75 7.41 29.71 -2.75
C GLU A 75 7.99 29.22 -4.09
N THR A 76 8.44 27.99 -4.14
CA THR A 76 8.92 27.35 -5.39
C THR A 76 7.83 26.57 -6.13
N TRP A 77 6.61 26.51 -5.57
CA TRP A 77 5.53 25.73 -6.16
C TRP A 77 4.82 26.50 -7.26
N VAL A 78 4.59 25.83 -8.37
CA VAL A 78 3.81 26.36 -9.48
C VAL A 78 2.41 25.74 -9.41
N ASN A 79 1.39 26.58 -9.33
CA ASN A 79 0.02 26.12 -9.26
C ASN A 79 -0.45 25.68 -10.67
N ILE A 80 -0.88 24.42 -10.78
CA ILE A 80 -1.31 23.85 -12.06
C ILE A 80 -2.52 24.58 -12.68
N ARG A 81 -3.38 25.20 -11.85
CA ARG A 81 -4.51 25.97 -12.33
C ARG A 81 -4.08 27.26 -13.06
N ASP A 82 -2.99 27.85 -12.63
CA ASP A 82 -2.43 29.03 -13.29
C ASP A 82 -1.86 28.68 -14.68
N LEU A 83 -1.57 27.40 -14.91
CA LEU A 83 -1.16 26.86 -16.21
C LEU A 83 -2.36 26.40 -17.08
N GLY A 84 -3.59 26.51 -16.54
CA GLY A 84 -4.81 26.26 -17.29
C GLY A 84 -5.60 25.01 -16.94
N ALA A 85 -5.12 24.17 -16.00
CA ALA A 85 -5.84 22.98 -15.57
C ALA A 85 -7.20 23.34 -14.93
N LYS A 86 -8.24 22.56 -15.24
CA LYS A 86 -9.60 22.81 -14.75
C LYS A 86 -9.92 22.04 -13.48
N GLY A 87 -9.53 20.77 -13.40
CA GLY A 87 -9.82 19.94 -12.24
C GLY A 87 -11.31 19.80 -11.93
N ASP A 88 -12.17 19.86 -12.94
CA ASP A 88 -13.62 19.75 -12.88
C ASP A 88 -14.14 18.30 -13.03
N GLY A 89 -13.24 17.38 -13.33
CA GLY A 89 -13.52 15.97 -13.57
C GLY A 89 -14.04 15.64 -14.97
N GLU A 90 -14.20 16.63 -15.84
CA GLU A 90 -14.74 16.48 -17.20
C GLU A 90 -13.73 16.91 -18.27
N THR A 91 -13.12 18.08 -18.08
CA THR A 91 -12.11 18.61 -18.99
C THR A 91 -10.87 17.72 -19.00
N ASP A 92 -10.33 17.44 -20.17
CA ASP A 92 -9.05 16.73 -20.28
C ASP A 92 -7.89 17.68 -19.91
N ASP A 93 -7.30 17.45 -18.76
CA ASP A 93 -6.18 18.24 -18.24
C ASP A 93 -4.81 17.65 -18.64
N THR A 94 -4.78 16.57 -19.43
CA THR A 94 -3.53 15.82 -19.71
C THR A 94 -2.43 16.70 -20.28
N GLU A 95 -2.72 17.48 -21.31
CA GLU A 95 -1.70 18.33 -21.98
C GLU A 95 -1.13 19.39 -21.05
N VAL A 96 -1.98 19.93 -20.16
CA VAL A 96 -1.54 20.92 -19.15
C VAL A 96 -0.55 20.29 -18.17
N PHE A 97 -0.85 19.07 -17.71
CA PHE A 97 0.07 18.34 -16.82
C PHE A 97 1.35 17.93 -17.52
N GLU A 98 1.30 17.43 -18.75
CA GLU A 98 2.50 17.06 -19.53
C GLU A 98 3.42 18.28 -19.73
N LYS A 99 2.84 19.42 -20.09
CA LYS A 99 3.61 20.66 -20.20
C LYS A 99 4.16 21.11 -18.86
N ALA A 100 3.38 21.03 -17.79
CA ALA A 100 3.83 21.41 -16.44
C ALA A 100 5.03 20.57 -15.99
N VAL A 101 4.97 19.23 -16.11
CA VAL A 101 6.07 18.35 -15.67
C VAL A 101 7.32 18.48 -16.54
N SER A 102 7.19 18.96 -17.79
CA SER A 102 8.33 19.23 -18.65
C SER A 102 9.08 20.53 -18.29
N LEU A 103 8.37 21.52 -17.75
CA LEU A 103 8.89 22.85 -17.48
C LEU A 103 9.19 23.13 -16.01
N HIS A 104 8.48 22.47 -15.10
CA HIS A 104 8.54 22.77 -13.67
C HIS A 104 8.82 21.52 -12.85
N LYS A 105 9.55 21.67 -11.76
CA LYS A 105 9.88 20.57 -10.83
C LYS A 105 8.87 20.46 -9.70
N ASN A 106 8.43 21.57 -9.13
CA ASN A 106 7.54 21.59 -7.98
C ASN A 106 6.17 22.12 -8.40
N ILE A 107 5.21 21.21 -8.56
CA ILE A 107 3.89 21.50 -9.09
C ILE A 107 2.86 21.29 -7.99
N TYR A 108 2.21 22.37 -7.59
CA TYR A 108 1.08 22.33 -6.69
C TYR A 108 -0.20 21.98 -7.45
N VAL A 109 -0.90 20.96 -6.98
CA VAL A 109 -2.15 20.47 -7.54
C VAL A 109 -3.26 20.74 -6.53
N PRO A 110 -4.00 21.86 -6.63
CA PRO A 110 -5.08 22.21 -5.72
C PRO A 110 -6.22 21.19 -5.74
N GLN A 111 -7.15 21.35 -4.78
CA GLN A 111 -8.37 20.55 -4.77
C GLN A 111 -9.05 20.58 -6.14
N GLY A 112 -9.37 19.39 -6.65
CA GLY A 112 -10.00 19.20 -7.96
C GLY A 112 -9.89 17.75 -8.41
N TRP A 113 -10.69 17.40 -9.40
CA TRP A 113 -10.65 16.09 -10.06
C TRP A 113 -10.11 16.28 -11.48
N TYR A 114 -8.83 15.98 -11.67
CA TYR A 114 -8.13 16.22 -12.92
C TYR A 114 -8.24 14.98 -13.80
N ARG A 115 -9.06 15.09 -14.85
CA ARG A 115 -9.22 14.02 -15.81
C ARG A 115 -7.97 13.93 -16.69
N LEU A 116 -7.44 12.71 -16.82
CA LEU A 116 -6.37 12.39 -17.73
C LEU A 116 -6.85 11.34 -18.74
N THR A 117 -6.36 11.41 -19.95
CA THR A 117 -6.75 10.48 -21.05
C THR A 117 -5.61 9.59 -21.51
N ARG A 118 -4.40 9.82 -21.01
CA ARG A 118 -3.20 9.02 -21.29
C ARG A 118 -2.23 9.10 -20.10
N THR A 119 -1.18 8.30 -20.16
CA THR A 119 -0.14 8.24 -19.11
C THR A 119 0.52 9.59 -18.90
N LEU A 120 0.48 10.09 -17.66
CA LEU A 120 1.30 11.21 -17.22
C LEU A 120 2.70 10.70 -16.86
N LYS A 121 3.69 10.98 -17.71
CA LYS A 121 5.10 10.65 -17.46
C LYS A 121 5.80 11.79 -16.74
N LEU A 122 6.35 11.49 -15.57
CA LEU A 122 7.08 12.49 -14.80
C LEU A 122 8.50 12.68 -15.34
N SER A 123 8.95 13.91 -15.43
CA SER A 123 10.36 14.22 -15.67
C SER A 123 11.18 13.99 -14.39
N PRO A 124 12.46 13.61 -14.50
CA PRO A 124 13.29 13.36 -13.30
C PRO A 124 13.26 14.51 -12.31
N GLY A 125 12.98 14.20 -11.04
CA GLY A 125 12.89 15.16 -9.95
C GLY A 125 11.56 15.94 -9.88
N THR A 126 10.53 15.53 -10.63
CA THR A 126 9.20 16.13 -10.53
C THR A 126 8.56 15.85 -9.17
N LYS A 127 8.00 16.87 -8.57
CA LYS A 127 7.24 16.79 -7.32
C LYS A 127 5.83 17.31 -7.56
N LEU A 128 4.86 16.37 -7.55
CA LEU A 128 3.44 16.68 -7.60
C LEU A 128 2.90 16.75 -6.18
N ILE A 129 2.40 17.90 -5.79
CA ILE A 129 2.05 18.21 -4.40
C ILE A 129 0.57 18.60 -4.34
N GLY A 130 -0.26 17.64 -3.94
CA GLY A 130 -1.62 17.88 -3.47
C GLY A 130 -1.63 18.04 -1.94
N LEU A 131 -2.73 18.47 -1.39
CA LEU A 131 -2.89 18.65 0.06
C LEU A 131 -3.74 17.58 0.71
N HIS A 132 -4.59 16.90 -0.06
CA HIS A 132 -5.47 15.87 0.46
C HIS A 132 -5.96 14.95 -0.66
N PRO A 133 -5.69 13.64 -0.59
CA PRO A 133 -5.89 12.72 -1.71
C PRO A 133 -7.35 12.50 -2.12
N PHE A 134 -8.31 12.72 -1.23
CA PHE A 134 -9.72 12.67 -1.61
C PHE A 134 -10.22 13.99 -2.24
N GLY A 135 -9.56 15.08 -1.94
CA GLY A 135 -9.86 16.38 -2.54
C GLY A 135 -9.14 16.64 -3.85
N THR A 136 -7.97 16.03 -4.03
CA THR A 136 -7.13 16.18 -5.23
C THR A 136 -6.95 14.82 -5.89
N GLN A 137 -7.60 14.59 -7.02
CA GLN A 137 -7.55 13.28 -7.69
C GLN A 137 -7.18 13.41 -9.16
N PHE A 138 -6.32 12.51 -9.62
CA PHE A 138 -6.21 12.14 -11.03
C PHE A 138 -7.22 11.06 -11.33
N LEU A 139 -7.93 11.18 -12.43
CA LEU A 139 -8.96 10.23 -12.77
C LEU A 139 -9.00 9.88 -14.27
N LEU A 140 -9.36 8.63 -14.54
CA LEU A 140 -9.81 8.16 -15.83
C LEU A 140 -11.34 8.13 -15.86
N LYS A 141 -11.93 8.42 -17.02
CA LYS A 141 -13.32 8.01 -17.26
C LYS A 141 -13.40 6.49 -17.46
N GLU A 142 -14.61 5.98 -17.32
CA GLU A 142 -14.85 4.58 -17.63
C GLU A 142 -14.58 4.31 -19.11
N SER A 143 -13.97 3.16 -19.40
CA SER A 143 -13.62 2.75 -20.76
C SER A 143 -12.78 3.78 -21.52
N GLU A 144 -11.86 4.46 -20.83
CA GLU A 144 -10.94 5.40 -21.48
C GLU A 144 -10.09 4.68 -22.55
N PRO A 145 -10.11 5.12 -23.82
CA PRO A 145 -9.57 4.34 -24.93
C PRO A 145 -8.12 3.86 -24.75
N ALA A 146 -7.26 4.68 -24.18
CA ALA A 146 -5.85 4.33 -23.96
C ALA A 146 -5.65 3.23 -22.90
N PHE A 147 -6.63 3.01 -22.02
CA PHE A 147 -6.54 2.10 -20.88
C PHE A 147 -7.50 0.91 -20.97
N SER A 148 -8.45 0.95 -21.87
CA SER A 148 -9.44 -0.12 -22.09
C SER A 148 -8.92 -1.21 -23.02
N GLY A 149 -9.73 -2.27 -23.21
CA GLY A 149 -9.37 -3.43 -24.04
C GLY A 149 -8.34 -4.35 -23.35
N PHE A 150 -7.77 -5.25 -24.15
CA PHE A 150 -6.77 -6.21 -23.66
C PHE A 150 -5.36 -5.80 -24.10
N GLY A 151 -4.37 -6.18 -23.33
CA GLY A 151 -2.96 -5.94 -23.67
C GLY A 151 -2.09 -5.68 -22.43
N VAL A 152 -0.92 -5.12 -22.69
CA VAL A 152 0.04 -4.79 -21.62
C VAL A 152 -0.48 -3.73 -20.66
N PRO A 153 -0.03 -3.72 -19.39
CA PRO A 153 -0.43 -2.70 -18.42
C PRO A 153 -0.04 -1.30 -18.89
N VAL A 154 -0.93 -0.33 -18.63
CA VAL A 154 -0.74 1.09 -18.95
C VAL A 154 -0.93 1.91 -17.67
N PRO A 155 0.12 2.57 -17.17
CA PRO A 155 0.01 3.37 -15.96
C PRO A 155 -0.68 4.71 -16.22
N LEU A 156 -1.49 5.17 -15.25
CA LEU A 156 -2.02 6.52 -15.26
C LEU A 156 -0.92 7.54 -14.93
N VAL A 157 -0.11 7.24 -13.92
CA VAL A 157 1.10 8.00 -13.58
C VAL A 157 2.31 7.10 -13.71
N GLU A 158 3.36 7.58 -14.37
CA GLU A 158 4.63 6.87 -14.52
C GLU A 158 5.77 7.79 -14.04
N SER A 159 6.53 7.34 -13.03
CA SER A 159 7.70 8.07 -12.56
C SER A 159 8.87 7.97 -13.52
N SER A 160 9.86 8.86 -13.38
CA SER A 160 11.13 8.71 -14.07
C SER A 160 11.92 7.51 -13.50
N GLU A 161 12.81 6.95 -14.29
CA GLU A 161 13.73 5.90 -13.82
C GLU A 161 14.87 6.50 -13.00
N GLY A 162 15.07 5.97 -11.78
CA GLY A 162 16.15 6.36 -10.88
C GLY A 162 16.07 7.80 -10.33
N GLY A 163 15.03 8.56 -10.70
CA GLY A 163 14.84 9.94 -10.22
C GLY A 163 14.45 10.04 -8.75
N ASP A 164 14.45 11.26 -8.23
CA ASP A 164 13.94 11.59 -6.90
C ASP A 164 12.57 12.27 -6.97
N ASP A 165 11.67 11.64 -7.72
CA ASP A 165 10.30 12.09 -7.90
C ASP A 165 9.49 12.01 -6.61
N MET A 166 8.44 12.82 -6.52
CA MET A 166 7.53 12.83 -5.37
C MET A 166 6.08 12.92 -5.81
N LEU A 167 5.23 12.09 -5.20
CA LEU A 167 3.78 12.27 -5.17
C LEU A 167 3.35 12.46 -3.72
N ASN A 168 2.66 13.55 -3.44
CA ASN A 168 2.18 13.87 -2.10
C ASN A 168 0.73 14.33 -2.12
N GLY A 169 -0.12 13.76 -1.26
CA GLY A 169 -1.50 14.21 -1.06
C GLY A 169 -2.40 14.08 -2.29
N ILE A 170 -2.21 13.05 -3.12
CA ILE A 170 -2.91 12.85 -4.40
C ILE A 170 -3.66 11.53 -4.40
N GLY A 171 -4.92 11.57 -4.81
CA GLY A 171 -5.72 10.40 -5.12
C GLY A 171 -5.58 10.00 -6.59
N ILE A 172 -5.62 8.70 -6.84
CA ILE A 172 -5.56 8.11 -8.18
C ILE A 172 -6.78 7.21 -8.36
N ASN A 173 -7.63 7.56 -9.33
CA ASN A 173 -8.85 6.84 -9.65
C ASN A 173 -8.78 6.35 -11.10
N THR A 174 -8.65 5.06 -11.27
CA THR A 174 -8.49 4.45 -12.60
C THR A 174 -9.80 4.18 -13.34
N GLY A 175 -10.95 4.52 -12.75
CA GLY A 175 -12.26 4.31 -13.38
C GLY A 175 -12.58 2.84 -13.66
N ALA A 176 -13.81 2.54 -13.99
CA ALA A 176 -14.22 1.18 -14.35
C ALA A 176 -13.90 0.85 -15.83
N TYR A 177 -13.82 -0.44 -16.15
CA TYR A 177 -13.62 -0.98 -17.51
C TYR A 177 -12.31 -0.55 -18.22
N ASN A 178 -11.36 -0.05 -17.46
CA ASN A 178 -10.01 0.25 -17.93
C ASN A 178 -9.09 -0.93 -17.68
N TYR A 179 -9.30 -2.03 -18.38
CA TYR A 179 -8.68 -3.34 -18.10
C TYR A 179 -7.16 -3.36 -18.14
N ARG A 180 -6.55 -2.38 -18.79
CA ARG A 180 -5.10 -2.23 -18.87
C ARG A 180 -4.53 -1.28 -17.84
N ALA A 181 -5.37 -0.63 -17.04
CA ALA A 181 -4.92 0.40 -16.12
C ALA A 181 -4.02 -0.16 -15.00
N VAL A 182 -2.98 0.62 -14.71
CA VAL A 182 -2.21 0.62 -13.48
C VAL A 182 -2.33 2.02 -12.90
N GLY A 183 -2.60 2.14 -11.60
CA GLY A 183 -2.73 3.46 -11.00
C GLY A 183 -1.43 4.26 -11.09
N CYS A 184 -0.35 3.71 -10.57
CA CYS A 184 0.97 4.32 -10.66
C CYS A 184 2.06 3.26 -10.91
N LYS A 185 2.92 3.50 -11.92
CA LYS A 185 4.16 2.75 -12.13
C LYS A 185 5.32 3.58 -11.59
N TRP A 186 5.98 3.05 -10.56
CA TRP A 186 7.04 3.75 -9.85
C TRP A 186 8.41 3.13 -10.11
N MET A 187 9.26 3.86 -10.76
CA MET A 187 10.64 3.47 -11.12
C MET A 187 11.67 4.43 -10.53
N ALA A 188 11.20 5.40 -9.74
CA ALA A 188 12.05 6.41 -9.13
C ALA A 188 12.97 5.78 -8.06
N GLY A 189 14.12 6.37 -7.82
CA GLY A 189 15.21 5.82 -7.04
C GLY A 189 15.04 5.93 -5.52
N GLU A 190 16.12 5.65 -4.79
CA GLU A 190 16.12 5.55 -3.32
C GLU A 190 15.67 6.84 -2.61
N ARG A 191 15.84 8.01 -3.22
CA ARG A 191 15.46 9.31 -2.62
C ARG A 191 14.05 9.78 -3.00
N SER A 192 13.32 8.97 -3.75
CA SER A 192 11.95 9.27 -4.15
C SER A 192 10.95 9.15 -2.99
N TYR A 193 9.77 9.75 -3.15
CA TYR A 193 8.80 9.80 -2.08
C TYR A 193 7.36 9.70 -2.58
N LEU A 194 6.64 8.69 -2.10
CA LEU A 194 5.18 8.60 -2.16
C LEU A 194 4.63 8.85 -0.77
N ASN A 195 3.87 9.92 -0.59
CA ASN A 195 3.30 10.27 0.71
C ASN A 195 1.83 10.66 0.59
N ASP A 196 1.01 10.06 1.44
CA ASP A 196 -0.44 10.30 1.47
C ASP A 196 -1.07 10.14 0.07
N VAL A 197 -0.78 9.02 -0.59
CA VAL A 197 -1.36 8.67 -1.90
C VAL A 197 -2.45 7.64 -1.69
N LYS A 198 -3.62 7.89 -2.28
CA LYS A 198 -4.77 6.97 -2.20
C LYS A 198 -5.13 6.47 -3.59
N PHE A 199 -5.13 5.16 -3.75
CA PHE A 199 -5.61 4.51 -4.96
C PHE A 199 -7.05 4.10 -4.73
N VAL A 200 -7.96 4.74 -5.43
CA VAL A 200 -9.40 4.58 -5.28
C VAL A 200 -10.04 4.17 -6.61
N GLY A 201 -11.09 3.39 -6.51
CA GLY A 201 -11.80 2.93 -7.68
C GLY A 201 -12.92 2.00 -7.24
N GLY A 202 -14.17 2.32 -7.53
CA GLY A 202 -15.32 1.63 -6.97
C GLY A 202 -15.50 1.87 -5.48
N HIS A 203 -14.56 1.45 -4.65
CA HIS A 203 -14.49 1.77 -3.22
C HIS A 203 -13.57 2.98 -2.99
N GLY A 204 -13.87 3.77 -1.97
CA GLY A 204 -13.07 4.93 -1.58
C GLY A 204 -13.23 6.16 -2.46
N THR A 205 -13.90 6.08 -3.59
CA THR A 205 -14.19 7.26 -4.40
C THR A 205 -15.31 8.10 -3.81
N LEU A 206 -15.11 9.42 -3.72
CA LEU A 206 -16.14 10.38 -3.32
C LEU A 206 -17.03 10.80 -4.49
N ARG A 207 -16.66 10.45 -5.71
CA ARG A 207 -17.40 10.79 -6.91
C ARG A 207 -18.64 9.90 -7.04
N LYS A 208 -19.79 10.51 -7.21
CA LYS A 208 -20.99 9.75 -7.58
C LYS A 208 -20.78 9.16 -8.96
N PRO A 209 -21.06 7.85 -9.14
CA PRO A 209 -20.99 7.25 -10.46
C PRO A 209 -21.99 7.89 -11.39
N ALA A 210 -21.70 7.89 -12.67
CA ALA A 210 -22.72 8.18 -13.67
C ALA A 210 -23.90 7.20 -13.51
N PRO A 211 -25.14 7.64 -13.73
CA PRO A 211 -26.34 6.83 -13.50
C PRO A 211 -26.32 5.45 -14.20
N ASN A 212 -25.61 5.35 -15.29
CA ASN A 212 -25.51 4.13 -16.13
C ASN A 212 -24.19 3.38 -15.97
N VAL A 213 -23.36 3.73 -14.99
CA VAL A 213 -22.12 3.00 -14.75
C VAL A 213 -22.44 1.69 -14.05
N SER A 214 -22.53 0.66 -14.86
CA SER A 214 -22.78 -0.71 -14.40
C SER A 214 -21.77 -1.18 -13.36
N GLY A 215 -20.56 -0.67 -13.39
CA GLY A 215 -19.51 -1.02 -12.45
C GLY A 215 -19.87 -0.80 -10.99
N GLN A 216 -20.57 0.27 -10.64
CA GLN A 216 -20.96 0.49 -9.25
C GLN A 216 -22.21 -0.24 -8.84
N SER A 217 -23.12 -0.39 -9.75
CA SER A 217 -24.29 -1.25 -9.53
C SER A 217 -23.85 -2.71 -9.35
N SER A 218 -22.89 -3.15 -10.15
CA SER A 218 -22.28 -4.47 -10.06
C SER A 218 -21.36 -4.62 -8.85
N TYR A 219 -20.73 -3.54 -8.40
CA TYR A 219 -19.99 -3.53 -7.15
C TYR A 219 -20.85 -4.04 -6.00
N ARG A 220 -22.00 -3.42 -5.78
CA ARG A 220 -22.93 -3.85 -4.72
C ARG A 220 -23.48 -5.25 -4.94
N ARG A 221 -23.74 -5.62 -6.18
CA ARG A 221 -24.18 -6.98 -6.52
C ARG A 221 -23.07 -7.99 -6.33
N GLY A 222 -21.88 -7.65 -6.77
CA GLY A 222 -20.69 -8.48 -6.59
C GLY A 222 -20.41 -8.75 -5.13
N GLU A 223 -20.41 -7.74 -4.29
CA GLU A 223 -20.23 -7.90 -2.84
C GLU A 223 -21.25 -8.85 -2.23
N ARG A 224 -22.52 -8.67 -2.55
CA ARG A 224 -23.55 -9.55 -2.02
C ARG A 224 -23.44 -10.98 -2.51
N ARG A 225 -22.99 -11.18 -3.74
CA ARG A 225 -22.81 -12.51 -4.31
C ARG A 225 -21.61 -13.22 -3.71
N ILE A 226 -20.50 -12.53 -3.63
CA ILE A 226 -19.26 -13.11 -3.09
C ILE A 226 -19.40 -13.41 -1.60
N SER A 227 -20.15 -12.62 -0.87
CA SER A 227 -20.41 -12.87 0.54
C SER A 227 -21.42 -14.00 0.81
N SER A 228 -22.08 -14.52 -0.22
CA SER A 228 -22.99 -15.65 -0.08
C SER A 228 -22.26 -16.97 -0.25
N PRO A 229 -22.36 -17.91 0.72
CA PRO A 229 -21.73 -19.21 0.59
C PRO A 229 -22.26 -20.04 -0.59
N SER A 230 -23.46 -19.72 -1.08
CA SER A 230 -24.07 -20.38 -2.21
C SER A 230 -23.74 -19.76 -3.57
N SER A 231 -23.09 -18.60 -3.57
CA SER A 231 -22.70 -17.94 -4.82
C SER A 231 -21.33 -18.43 -5.24
N PRO A 232 -21.18 -18.89 -6.47
CA PRO A 232 -19.86 -19.15 -7.02
C PRO A 232 -19.06 -17.86 -7.00
N VAL A 233 -17.91 -17.89 -6.38
CA VAL A 233 -17.00 -16.73 -6.28
C VAL A 233 -16.58 -16.26 -7.67
N MET A 234 -16.56 -17.18 -8.61
CA MET A 234 -16.19 -16.96 -10.01
C MET A 234 -17.41 -16.70 -10.89
N GLU A 235 -18.53 -16.32 -10.32
CA GLU A 235 -19.69 -15.96 -11.14
C GLU A 235 -19.38 -14.71 -11.96
N THR A 236 -18.94 -14.94 -13.16
CA THR A 236 -18.57 -13.92 -14.14
C THR A 236 -19.82 -13.44 -14.85
N GLY A 237 -20.60 -12.60 -14.23
CA GLY A 237 -21.55 -11.79 -14.98
C GLY A 237 -20.80 -10.63 -15.63
N LYS A 238 -21.30 -10.13 -16.76
CA LYS A 238 -20.80 -8.91 -17.39
C LYS A 238 -20.73 -7.70 -16.44
N ASP A 239 -21.35 -7.81 -15.30
CA ASP A 239 -21.44 -6.80 -14.26
C ASP A 239 -20.42 -7.01 -13.13
N MET A 240 -19.61 -8.04 -13.18
CA MET A 240 -18.59 -8.29 -12.16
C MET A 240 -17.34 -7.52 -12.50
N ALA A 241 -16.94 -6.64 -11.61
CA ALA A 241 -15.68 -5.89 -11.72
C ALA A 241 -14.45 -6.73 -11.35
N TRP A 242 -14.56 -8.04 -11.42
CA TRP A 242 -13.54 -8.98 -11.02
C TRP A 242 -12.38 -9.02 -12.01
N ASP A 243 -11.14 -8.85 -11.51
CA ASP A 243 -9.91 -8.95 -12.30
C ASP A 243 -9.89 -8.00 -13.52
N ASN A 244 -10.41 -6.80 -13.33
CA ASN A 244 -10.58 -5.87 -14.44
C ASN A 244 -9.33 -5.05 -14.78
N GLN A 245 -8.44 -4.84 -13.81
CA GLN A 245 -7.27 -3.99 -13.94
C GLN A 245 -6.05 -4.70 -13.38
N TYR A 246 -4.85 -4.17 -13.69
CA TYR A 246 -3.62 -4.77 -13.22
C TYR A 246 -3.36 -4.45 -11.72
N TRP A 247 -2.72 -3.33 -11.41
CA TRP A 247 -2.25 -3.02 -10.06
C TRP A 247 -2.56 -1.56 -9.70
N SER A 248 -2.81 -1.30 -8.44
CA SER A 248 -2.92 0.08 -7.96
C SER A 248 -1.55 0.76 -7.97
N LEU A 249 -0.56 0.17 -7.30
CA LEU A 249 0.82 0.64 -7.30
C LEU A 249 1.76 -0.46 -7.79
N TRP A 250 2.49 -0.17 -8.84
CA TRP A 250 3.53 -1.04 -9.38
C TRP A 250 4.91 -0.41 -9.26
N ILE A 251 5.75 -0.95 -8.40
CA ILE A 251 7.15 -0.53 -8.22
C ILE A 251 8.03 -1.52 -8.97
N THR A 252 8.81 -1.04 -9.92
CA THR A 252 9.59 -1.90 -10.82
C THR A 252 10.82 -1.18 -11.39
N ASN A 253 11.59 -1.85 -12.24
CA ASN A 253 12.76 -1.29 -12.93
C ASN A 253 13.72 -0.60 -11.96
N ASN A 254 14.09 -1.29 -10.88
CA ASN A 254 14.90 -0.74 -9.79
C ASN A 254 14.29 0.49 -9.10
N GLY A 255 12.97 0.64 -9.12
CA GLY A 255 12.29 1.61 -8.29
C GLY A 255 12.45 1.31 -6.80
N GLY A 256 12.44 2.34 -5.96
CA GLY A 256 12.60 2.24 -4.52
C GLY A 256 12.11 3.49 -3.80
N GLY A 257 12.82 3.89 -2.75
CA GLY A 257 12.54 5.12 -2.01
C GLY A 257 11.62 4.94 -0.81
N THR A 258 11.00 6.01 -0.38
CA THR A 258 10.12 6.03 0.80
C THR A 258 8.67 6.12 0.39
N ILE A 259 7.86 5.22 0.94
CA ILE A 259 6.42 5.14 0.73
C ILE A 259 5.76 5.28 2.09
N LYS A 260 4.92 6.29 2.27
CA LYS A 260 4.32 6.61 3.56
C LYS A 260 2.84 6.95 3.41
N ASP A 261 2.02 6.48 4.34
CA ASP A 261 0.57 6.77 4.36
C ASP A 261 -0.13 6.47 3.03
N VAL A 262 0.17 5.33 2.43
CA VAL A 262 -0.46 4.91 1.18
C VAL A 262 -1.62 3.98 1.49
N TRP A 263 -2.75 4.23 0.85
CA TRP A 263 -3.92 3.38 0.93
C TRP A 263 -4.38 2.96 -0.47
N THR A 264 -4.59 1.68 -0.65
CA THR A 264 -5.18 1.16 -1.89
C THR A 264 -6.49 0.46 -1.57
N ALA A 265 -7.55 0.94 -2.15
CA ALA A 265 -8.89 0.41 -1.96
C ALA A 265 -9.64 0.25 -3.29
N SER A 266 -8.89 0.10 -4.38
CA SER A 266 -9.49 -0.07 -5.69
C SER A 266 -10.05 -1.48 -5.84
N THR A 267 -11.36 -1.60 -5.92
CA THR A 267 -12.03 -2.87 -6.19
C THR A 267 -11.91 -3.34 -7.63
N TYR A 268 -11.22 -2.58 -8.47
CA TYR A 268 -10.98 -2.94 -9.87
C TYR A 268 -9.61 -3.59 -10.08
N ALA A 269 -8.65 -3.34 -9.20
CA ALA A 269 -7.30 -3.84 -9.38
C ALA A 269 -7.16 -5.30 -8.93
N ALA A 270 -6.40 -6.08 -9.66
CA ALA A 270 -6.06 -7.45 -9.29
C ALA A 270 -5.20 -7.51 -8.03
N SER A 271 -4.32 -6.52 -7.85
CA SER A 271 -3.51 -6.37 -6.62
C SER A 271 -3.33 -4.90 -6.26
N GLY A 272 -3.24 -4.63 -4.96
CA GLY A 272 -3.00 -3.28 -4.45
C GLY A 272 -1.57 -2.82 -4.68
N LEU A 273 -0.61 -3.67 -4.30
CA LEU A 273 0.81 -3.42 -4.46
C LEU A 273 1.48 -4.54 -5.25
N TYR A 274 2.25 -4.17 -6.25
CA TYR A 274 3.19 -5.07 -6.89
C TYR A 274 4.58 -4.45 -6.89
N ILE A 275 5.53 -5.07 -6.20
CA ILE A 275 6.95 -4.71 -6.27
C ILE A 275 7.68 -5.78 -7.04
N SER A 276 8.40 -5.40 -8.08
CA SER A 276 9.10 -6.33 -8.93
C SER A 276 10.43 -5.78 -9.44
N GLU A 277 11.36 -6.68 -9.76
CA GLU A 277 12.60 -6.35 -10.46
C GLU A 277 13.33 -5.14 -9.85
N THR A 278 13.52 -5.15 -8.52
CA THR A 278 14.23 -4.07 -7.83
C THR A 278 15.16 -4.56 -6.72
N LYS A 279 16.36 -4.00 -6.72
CA LYS A 279 17.34 -4.11 -5.64
C LYS A 279 17.60 -2.78 -4.93
N THR A 280 17.02 -1.72 -5.44
CA THR A 280 17.08 -0.39 -4.81
C THR A 280 16.39 -0.44 -3.45
N PRO A 281 17.03 0.06 -2.39
CA PRO A 281 16.42 0.09 -1.07
C PRO A 281 15.08 0.82 -1.07
N GLY A 282 14.10 0.20 -0.42
CA GLY A 282 12.78 0.79 -0.24
C GLY A 282 12.31 0.71 1.21
N ARG A 283 11.48 1.67 1.60
CA ARG A 283 10.86 1.72 2.93
C ARG A 283 9.38 2.01 2.81
N ILE A 284 8.56 1.23 3.47
CA ILE A 284 7.12 1.48 3.60
C ILE A 284 6.83 1.82 5.05
N TYR A 285 6.20 2.99 5.29
CA TYR A 285 5.71 3.42 6.60
C TYR A 285 4.20 3.63 6.54
N ALA A 286 3.43 2.76 7.17
CA ALA A 286 1.98 2.77 7.17
C ALA A 286 1.36 2.66 5.77
N MET A 287 1.04 1.44 5.37
CA MET A 287 0.32 1.18 4.12
C MET A 287 -0.83 0.20 4.40
N SER A 288 -2.00 0.52 3.86
CA SER A 288 -3.17 -0.34 3.89
C SER A 288 -3.58 -0.75 2.49
N LEU A 289 -3.85 -2.03 2.33
CA LEU A 289 -4.24 -2.68 1.07
C LEU A 289 -5.56 -3.39 1.29
N GLU A 290 -6.57 -3.05 0.49
CA GLU A 290 -7.94 -3.49 0.69
C GLU A 290 -8.65 -3.78 -0.63
N HIS A 291 -9.53 -4.77 -0.64
CA HIS A 291 -10.49 -5.06 -1.71
C HIS A 291 -9.92 -5.53 -3.04
N HIS A 292 -8.69 -6.00 -3.10
CA HIS A 292 -8.12 -6.49 -4.34
C HIS A 292 -8.51 -7.95 -4.60
N VAL A 293 -8.67 -8.29 -5.87
CA VAL A 293 -9.33 -9.56 -6.23
C VAL A 293 -8.42 -10.78 -6.20
N ARG A 294 -7.11 -10.60 -6.35
CA ARG A 294 -6.16 -11.74 -6.39
C ARG A 294 -5.19 -11.75 -5.23
N THR A 295 -4.55 -10.63 -4.99
CA THR A 295 -3.61 -10.47 -3.89
C THR A 295 -3.65 -9.02 -3.40
N GLU A 296 -3.49 -8.81 -2.11
CA GLU A 296 -3.28 -7.44 -1.63
C GLU A 296 -1.87 -6.96 -2.01
N ALA A 297 -0.85 -7.79 -1.81
CA ALA A 297 0.52 -7.46 -2.22
C ALA A 297 1.23 -8.61 -2.93
N ARG A 298 2.10 -8.25 -3.88
CA ARG A 298 3.03 -9.17 -4.54
C ARG A 298 4.44 -8.60 -4.54
N PHE A 299 5.41 -9.50 -4.29
CA PHE A 299 6.83 -9.19 -4.33
C PHE A 299 7.52 -10.24 -5.23
N HIS A 300 8.19 -9.80 -6.27
CA HIS A 300 8.91 -10.69 -7.16
C HIS A 300 10.28 -10.13 -7.51
N ASN A 301 11.34 -10.87 -7.23
CA ASN A 301 12.72 -10.44 -7.48
C ASN A 301 13.03 -9.09 -6.81
N VAL A 302 12.79 -9.01 -5.49
CA VAL A 302 12.92 -7.79 -4.68
C VAL A 302 13.98 -7.96 -3.62
N ALA A 303 14.80 -6.95 -3.40
CA ALA A 303 15.80 -6.98 -2.33
C ALA A 303 15.91 -5.67 -1.55
N ASN A 304 16.30 -5.77 -0.26
CA ASN A 304 16.66 -4.65 0.62
C ASN A 304 15.49 -3.72 0.97
N TRP A 305 14.34 -4.29 1.31
CA TRP A 305 13.16 -3.53 1.71
C TRP A 305 12.84 -3.66 3.19
N LYS A 306 12.37 -2.56 3.78
CA LYS A 306 11.88 -2.49 5.15
C LYS A 306 10.45 -1.97 5.18
N ILE A 307 9.55 -2.72 5.78
CA ILE A 307 8.12 -2.47 5.73
C ILE A 307 7.58 -2.42 7.16
N TYR A 308 6.98 -1.30 7.51
CA TYR A 308 6.50 -1.01 8.87
C TYR A 308 5.03 -0.61 8.86
N ALA A 309 4.23 -1.20 9.74
CA ALA A 309 2.80 -0.98 9.86
C ALA A 309 2.06 -1.24 8.52
N PHE A 310 2.00 -2.52 8.15
CA PHE A 310 1.44 -2.97 6.88
C PHE A 310 0.15 -3.73 7.13
N GLN A 311 -0.95 -3.25 6.58
CA GLN A 311 -2.26 -3.88 6.69
C GLN A 311 -2.66 -4.53 5.39
N PHE A 312 -3.21 -5.73 5.50
CA PHE A 312 -3.93 -6.45 4.45
C PHE A 312 -5.35 -6.68 4.93
N GLU A 313 -6.31 -6.25 4.14
CA GLU A 313 -7.71 -6.46 4.45
C GLU A 313 -8.41 -7.17 3.29
N GLU A 314 -8.72 -8.44 3.49
CA GLU A 314 -9.55 -9.20 2.57
C GLU A 314 -11.02 -8.98 2.88
N GLU A 315 -11.79 -8.65 1.87
CA GLU A 315 -13.23 -8.47 1.99
C GLU A 315 -14.03 -9.48 1.16
N GLY A 316 -15.33 -9.38 1.25
CA GLY A 316 -16.26 -10.35 0.66
C GLY A 316 -16.29 -10.42 -0.87
N ARG A 317 -15.35 -9.73 -1.55
CA ARG A 317 -15.23 -9.75 -3.01
C ARG A 317 -14.13 -10.65 -3.51
N GLU A 318 -13.15 -10.85 -2.67
CA GLU A 318 -12.00 -11.66 -3.01
C GLU A 318 -12.44 -13.12 -3.19
N GLY A 319 -11.86 -13.74 -4.19
CA GLY A 319 -12.10 -15.13 -4.47
C GLY A 319 -11.48 -16.05 -3.43
N PRO A 320 -11.85 -17.34 -3.41
CA PRO A 320 -11.25 -18.33 -2.51
C PRO A 320 -9.76 -18.50 -2.77
N ASP A 321 -9.27 -18.11 -3.93
CA ASP A 321 -7.88 -18.20 -4.34
C ASP A 321 -7.11 -16.87 -4.14
N CYS A 322 -7.74 -15.85 -3.57
CA CYS A 322 -7.06 -14.62 -3.20
C CYS A 322 -6.08 -14.88 -2.04
N TYR A 323 -4.91 -14.29 -2.09
CA TYR A 323 -3.91 -14.31 -1.02
C TYR A 323 -3.62 -12.90 -0.55
N MET A 324 -3.36 -12.72 0.73
CA MET A 324 -2.96 -11.42 1.26
C MET A 324 -1.63 -10.99 0.68
N ALA A 325 -0.65 -11.90 0.64
CA ALA A 325 0.62 -11.59 -0.03
C ALA A 325 1.29 -12.80 -0.66
N GLU A 326 2.02 -12.53 -1.73
CA GLU A 326 2.93 -13.46 -2.38
C GLU A 326 4.33 -12.87 -2.48
N MET A 327 5.34 -13.70 -2.16
CA MET A 327 6.75 -13.33 -2.26
C MET A 327 7.51 -14.42 -2.99
N SER A 328 8.23 -14.05 -4.04
CA SER A 328 9.08 -14.99 -4.79
C SER A 328 10.41 -14.37 -5.18
N ASN A 329 11.48 -15.15 -5.07
CA ASN A 329 12.83 -14.72 -5.41
C ASN A 329 13.24 -13.40 -4.71
N CYS A 330 12.86 -13.25 -3.42
CA CYS A 330 13.12 -12.06 -2.63
C CYS A 330 14.25 -12.29 -1.62
N GLN A 331 14.95 -11.22 -1.25
CA GLN A 331 15.97 -11.30 -0.21
C GLN A 331 16.09 -10.02 0.63
N ASN A 332 16.49 -10.18 1.89
CA ASN A 332 16.69 -9.07 2.81
C ASN A 332 15.44 -8.19 2.95
N ILE A 333 14.31 -8.81 3.24
CA ILE A 333 13.04 -8.13 3.49
C ILE A 333 12.71 -8.22 4.97
N GLU A 334 12.46 -7.08 5.59
CA GLU A 334 11.98 -7.01 6.98
C GLU A 334 10.58 -6.41 7.01
N MET A 335 9.63 -7.11 7.63
CA MET A 335 8.27 -6.64 7.85
C MET A 335 7.97 -6.60 9.34
N VAL A 336 7.53 -5.44 9.82
CA VAL A 336 7.25 -5.21 11.25
C VAL A 336 5.86 -4.62 11.41
N ASN A 337 5.09 -5.14 12.37
CA ASN A 337 3.70 -4.79 12.62
C ASN A 337 2.84 -5.01 11.38
N VAL A 338 2.66 -6.27 11.03
CA VAL A 338 1.83 -6.69 9.89
C VAL A 338 0.46 -7.11 10.40
N TRP A 339 -0.59 -6.55 9.84
CA TRP A 339 -1.97 -6.89 10.14
C TRP A 339 -2.58 -7.61 8.95
N MET A 340 -2.99 -8.84 9.16
CA MET A 340 -3.71 -9.65 8.18
C MET A 340 -5.14 -9.82 8.66
N TYR A 341 -6.06 -9.16 7.99
CA TYR A 341 -7.44 -9.00 8.43
C TYR A 341 -8.41 -9.50 7.38
N ARG A 342 -9.41 -10.25 7.81
CA ARG A 342 -10.46 -10.76 6.94
C ARG A 342 -11.82 -10.29 7.40
N VAL A 343 -12.49 -9.48 6.57
CA VAL A 343 -13.86 -9.01 6.76
C VAL A 343 -14.80 -9.83 5.87
N ILE A 344 -14.82 -11.13 6.08
CA ILE A 344 -15.65 -12.05 5.27
C ILE A 344 -16.84 -12.51 6.11
N ARG A 345 -18.04 -12.26 5.61
CA ARG A 345 -19.29 -12.64 6.27
C ARG A 345 -19.67 -14.10 6.10
N ALA A 346 -19.02 -14.81 5.20
CA ALA A 346 -19.20 -16.23 4.97
C ALA A 346 -18.02 -17.02 5.52
N PHE A 347 -18.26 -18.24 5.99
CA PHE A 347 -17.18 -19.13 6.39
C PHE A 347 -16.41 -19.58 5.14
N MET A 348 -15.30 -18.95 4.90
CA MET A 348 -14.36 -19.29 3.82
C MET A 348 -12.96 -19.41 4.44
N PRO A 349 -12.64 -20.57 5.01
CA PRO A 349 -11.33 -20.78 5.64
C PRO A 349 -10.25 -20.75 4.57
N LYS A 350 -9.22 -19.94 4.81
CA LYS A 350 -7.99 -19.99 4.01
C LYS A 350 -6.87 -20.52 4.88
N ARG A 351 -6.09 -21.43 4.30
CA ARG A 351 -4.94 -22.02 4.97
C ARG A 351 -3.68 -21.16 4.87
N ILE A 352 -3.66 -20.22 3.93
CA ILE A 352 -2.44 -19.49 3.55
C ILE A 352 -2.74 -18.00 3.58
N GLY A 353 -2.06 -17.25 4.45
CA GLY A 353 -2.06 -15.79 4.44
C GLY A 353 -0.95 -15.25 3.54
N PHE A 354 0.27 -15.71 3.76
CA PHE A 354 1.45 -15.42 2.95
C PHE A 354 1.92 -16.66 2.20
N ARG A 355 2.26 -16.47 0.94
CA ARG A 355 2.87 -17.46 0.08
C ARG A 355 4.29 -17.02 -0.25
N ILE A 356 5.29 -17.82 0.19
CA ILE A 356 6.70 -17.44 0.10
C ILE A 356 7.49 -18.62 -0.50
N TRP A 357 8.25 -18.35 -1.57
CA TRP A 357 9.14 -19.36 -2.18
C TRP A 357 10.38 -18.70 -2.78
N ASP A 358 11.47 -19.42 -2.83
CA ASP A 358 12.77 -18.98 -3.35
C ASP A 358 13.27 -17.67 -2.71
N CYS A 359 12.98 -17.45 -1.43
CA CYS A 359 13.34 -16.25 -0.71
C CYS A 359 14.45 -16.51 0.32
N LYS A 360 15.25 -15.47 0.64
CA LYS A 360 16.34 -15.53 1.63
C LYS A 360 16.30 -14.30 2.55
N ASN A 361 16.60 -14.50 3.85
CA ASN A 361 16.65 -13.44 4.84
C ASN A 361 15.35 -12.63 4.88
N ILE A 362 14.24 -13.32 5.02
CA ILE A 362 12.93 -12.70 5.23
C ILE A 362 12.64 -12.70 6.72
N THR A 363 12.38 -11.53 7.28
CA THR A 363 12.10 -11.37 8.71
C THR A 363 10.72 -10.77 8.91
N PHE A 364 9.91 -11.45 9.71
CA PHE A 364 8.63 -10.95 10.18
C PHE A 364 8.69 -10.68 11.67
N ARG A 365 8.20 -9.53 12.11
CA ARG A 365 8.08 -9.19 13.52
C ARG A 365 6.68 -8.66 13.80
N ASN A 366 6.06 -9.19 14.85
CA ASN A 366 4.74 -8.75 15.30
C ASN A 366 3.69 -8.84 14.19
N MET A 367 3.39 -10.08 13.76
CA MET A 367 2.33 -10.36 12.82
C MET A 367 1.02 -10.67 13.54
N HIS A 368 -0.05 -10.06 13.10
CA HIS A 368 -1.39 -10.26 13.62
C HIS A 368 -2.31 -10.81 12.55
N ASN A 369 -3.02 -11.88 12.88
CA ASN A 369 -4.02 -12.50 12.02
C ASN A 369 -5.34 -12.53 12.76
N TYR A 370 -6.39 -12.00 12.16
CA TYR A 370 -7.71 -12.13 12.73
C TYR A 370 -8.83 -12.01 11.69
N THR A 371 -10.00 -12.46 12.06
CA THR A 371 -11.23 -12.30 11.29
C THR A 371 -12.32 -11.73 12.18
N GLN A 372 -13.22 -10.97 11.59
CA GLN A 372 -14.28 -10.27 12.34
C GLN A 372 -15.37 -11.20 12.86
N ILE A 373 -15.67 -12.30 12.18
CA ILE A 373 -16.90 -13.02 12.39
C ILE A 373 -16.69 -14.46 12.85
N LEU A 374 -15.61 -15.09 12.45
CA LEU A 374 -15.31 -16.47 12.77
C LEU A 374 -13.83 -16.60 13.13
N PRO A 375 -13.51 -17.49 14.09
CA PRO A 375 -12.11 -17.71 14.42
C PRO A 375 -11.35 -18.17 13.18
N VAL A 376 -10.19 -17.61 12.97
CA VAL A 376 -9.23 -18.14 12.02
C VAL A 376 -8.80 -19.49 12.57
N ILE A 377 -9.15 -20.55 11.86
CA ILE A 377 -8.82 -21.90 12.33
C ILE A 377 -7.33 -22.14 12.08
N GLU A 378 -6.78 -21.59 11.03
CA GLU A 378 -5.35 -21.68 10.74
C GLU A 378 -4.96 -20.63 9.69
N LEU A 379 -3.97 -19.81 10.00
CA LEU A 379 -3.22 -19.03 9.04
C LEU A 379 -1.78 -19.51 9.09
N SER A 380 -1.51 -20.58 8.35
CA SER A 380 -0.15 -21.04 8.21
C SER A 380 0.59 -20.20 7.16
N LEU A 381 1.80 -19.81 7.50
CA LEU A 381 2.78 -19.38 6.54
C LEU A 381 3.36 -20.66 5.90
N ILE A 382 3.14 -20.84 4.62
CA ILE A 382 3.77 -21.95 3.91
C ILE A 382 5.04 -21.44 3.26
N HIS A 383 6.16 -21.98 3.73
CA HIS A 383 7.44 -21.90 3.05
C HIS A 383 7.54 -23.12 2.14
N ILE A 384 7.63 -22.89 0.85
CA ILE A 384 7.88 -23.95 -0.16
C ILE A 384 9.29 -23.76 -0.69
#